data_fc52eb11d0eefd9c22f35b4e8293bab5
#
_entry.id   fc52eb11d0eefd9c22f35b4e8293bab5
#
_cell.length_a   1.000
_cell.length_b   1.000
_cell.length_c   1.000
_cell.angle_alpha   90.00
_cell.angle_beta   90.00
_cell.angle_gamma   90.00
#
_symmetry.space_group_name_H-M   'P 1'
#
loop_
_entity.id
_entity.type
_entity.pdbx_description
1 polymer ?
#
loop_
_entity_poly.entity_id
_entity_poly.type
_entity_poly.pdbx_seq_one_letter_code
_entity_poly.pdbx_strand_id
1 'polypeptide(L)'
;MRLAKEPFEKIQNGTKIIESRLFDDKRKLINPGDFILFRQSGDASQEVKTKVIAIFRYDSFNDLMTEFQPLLFGGSSTKELLAEIRRFYPEDEEKKYGVVGIKIVRI
;
A
#
# COMPACT_ATOMS: atom_id res chain seq x y z
N MET A 1 -6.21 4.24 7.28
CA MET A 1 -4.90 3.55 7.36
C MET A 1 -3.82 4.55 7.76
N ARG A 2 -2.85 4.09 8.51
CA ARG A 2 -1.72 4.92 8.93
C ARG A 2 -0.50 4.67 8.07
N LEU A 3 0.22 5.75 7.77
CA LEU A 3 1.45 5.71 6.98
C LEU A 3 2.51 6.59 7.63
N ALA A 4 3.79 6.20 7.49
CA ALA A 4 4.89 7.07 7.80
C ALA A 4 4.84 8.33 6.92
N LYS A 5 5.56 9.37 7.33
CA LYS A 5 5.54 10.68 6.66
C LYS A 5 5.81 10.59 5.15
N GLU A 6 6.87 9.89 4.75
CA GLU A 6 7.28 9.84 3.35
C GLU A 6 6.24 9.18 2.43
N PRO A 7 5.76 7.94 2.70
CA PRO A 7 4.69 7.37 1.88
C PRO A 7 3.38 8.16 1.95
N PHE A 8 3.05 8.77 3.09
CA PHE A 8 1.88 9.63 3.20
C PHE A 8 1.96 10.82 2.23
N GLU A 9 3.09 11.51 2.22
CA GLU A 9 3.29 12.65 1.33
C GLU A 9 3.23 12.25 -0.14
N LYS A 10 3.70 11.07 -0.50
CA LYS A 10 3.65 10.55 -1.87
C LYS A 10 2.22 10.22 -2.31
N ILE A 11 1.37 9.76 -1.42
CA ILE A 11 -0.06 9.62 -1.72
C ILE A 11 -0.70 11.00 -1.87
N GLN A 12 -0.38 11.91 -0.96
CA GLN A 12 -0.93 13.27 -0.96
C GLN A 12 -0.59 14.02 -2.25
N ASN A 13 0.62 13.88 -2.77
CA ASN A 13 1.03 14.54 -4.00
C ASN A 13 0.70 13.76 -5.29
N GLY A 14 0.11 12.56 -5.16
CA GLY A 14 -0.32 11.76 -6.31
C GLY A 14 0.75 10.89 -6.93
N THR A 15 1.97 10.85 -6.39
CA THR A 15 3.05 10.01 -6.91
C THR A 15 2.81 8.53 -6.62
N LYS A 16 2.44 8.20 -5.38
CA LYS A 16 2.12 6.84 -4.98
C LYS A 16 0.62 6.59 -5.17
N ILE A 17 0.29 5.59 -6.00
CA ILE A 17 -1.11 5.23 -6.29
C ILE A 17 -1.45 3.79 -5.96
N ILE A 18 -0.48 2.98 -5.52
CA ILE A 18 -0.72 1.60 -5.06
C ILE A 18 -0.17 1.46 -3.65
N GLU A 19 -1.04 1.12 -2.72
CA GLU A 19 -0.66 0.77 -1.35
C GLU A 19 -0.52 -0.74 -1.24
N SER A 20 0.54 -1.22 -0.59
CA SER A 20 0.84 -2.64 -0.43
C SER A 20 0.63 -3.08 1.02
N ARG A 21 -0.18 -4.10 1.22
CA ARG A 21 -0.53 -4.64 2.54
C ARG A 21 -0.60 -6.16 2.51
N LEU A 22 -0.57 -6.78 3.70
CA LEU A 22 -0.99 -8.17 3.83
C LEU A 22 -2.48 -8.28 3.53
N PHE A 23 -2.88 -9.37 2.89
CA PHE A 23 -4.29 -9.65 2.63
C PHE A 23 -4.92 -10.36 3.84
N ASP A 24 -4.87 -9.70 4.98
CA ASP A 24 -5.42 -10.18 6.23
C ASP A 24 -6.93 -9.96 6.31
N ASP A 25 -7.56 -10.37 7.40
CA ASP A 25 -9.02 -10.30 7.56
C ASP A 25 -9.55 -8.87 7.38
N LYS A 26 -8.81 -7.88 7.84
CA LYS A 26 -9.22 -6.48 7.73
C LYS A 26 -9.20 -6.00 6.28
N ARG A 27 -8.16 -6.39 5.51
CA ARG A 27 -8.02 -5.96 4.11
C ARG A 27 -8.93 -6.75 3.17
N LYS A 28 -9.36 -7.94 3.54
CA LYS A 28 -10.36 -8.71 2.77
C LYS A 28 -11.70 -7.99 2.65
N LEU A 29 -11.98 -7.05 3.54
CA LEU A 29 -13.23 -6.29 3.54
C LEU A 29 -13.22 -5.11 2.56
N ILE A 30 -12.07 -4.78 1.98
CA ILE A 30 -11.93 -3.64 1.07
C ILE A 30 -12.36 -4.03 -0.34
N ASN A 31 -13.23 -3.22 -0.94
CA ASN A 31 -13.73 -3.43 -2.30
C ASN A 31 -13.49 -2.19 -3.17
N PRO A 32 -13.39 -2.36 -4.50
CA PRO A 32 -13.39 -1.21 -5.40
C PRO A 32 -14.63 -0.34 -5.16
N GLY A 33 -14.43 0.97 -5.16
CA GLY A 33 -15.48 1.93 -4.82
C GLY A 33 -15.47 2.38 -3.37
N ASP A 34 -14.81 1.65 -2.49
CA ASP A 34 -14.67 2.04 -1.09
C ASP A 34 -13.77 3.26 -0.95
N PHE A 35 -13.90 3.96 0.18
CA PHE A 35 -13.04 5.08 0.53
C PHE A 35 -12.05 4.66 1.60
N ILE A 36 -10.81 5.15 1.48
CA ILE A 36 -9.77 4.96 2.50
C ILE A 36 -9.27 6.32 2.91
N LEU A 37 -9.30 6.58 4.23
CA LEU A 37 -8.69 7.75 4.82
C LEU A 37 -7.31 7.37 5.32
N PHE A 38 -6.27 7.96 4.72
CA PHE A 38 -4.90 7.76 5.18
C PHE A 38 -4.52 8.88 6.15
N ARG A 39 -3.86 8.51 7.24
CA ARG A 39 -3.36 9.44 8.24
C ARG A 39 -1.87 9.28 8.41
N GLN A 40 -1.18 10.39 8.61
CA GLN A 40 0.25 10.36 8.88
C GLN A 40 0.49 9.91 10.32
N SER A 41 1.38 8.94 10.50
CA SER A 41 1.83 8.52 11.83
C SER A 41 2.55 9.67 12.50
N GLY A 42 2.21 9.95 13.76
CA GLY A 42 2.81 11.04 14.53
C GLY A 42 2.19 12.41 14.31
N ASP A 43 1.33 12.58 13.32
CA ASP A 43 0.60 13.83 13.08
C ASP A 43 -0.82 13.53 12.58
N ALA A 44 -1.73 13.34 13.52
CA ALA A 44 -3.12 12.98 13.23
C ALA A 44 -3.91 14.09 12.52
N SER A 45 -3.38 15.33 12.46
CA SER A 45 -4.00 16.43 11.72
C SER A 45 -3.81 16.26 10.21
N GLN A 46 -2.83 15.47 9.79
CA GLN A 46 -2.54 15.21 8.38
C GLN A 46 -3.33 13.99 7.92
N GLU A 47 -4.23 14.20 6.98
CA GLU A 47 -5.01 13.11 6.39
C GLU A 47 -5.28 13.36 4.91
N VAL A 48 -5.44 12.28 4.14
CA VAL A 48 -5.79 12.33 2.73
C VAL A 48 -6.88 11.31 2.46
N LYS A 49 -7.95 11.74 1.81
CA LYS A 49 -9.08 10.89 1.43
C LYS A 49 -8.85 10.33 0.04
N THR A 50 -9.02 9.02 -0.09
CA THR A 50 -8.84 8.32 -1.35
C THR A 50 -10.02 7.41 -1.64
N LYS A 51 -10.17 7.05 -2.93
CA LYS A 51 -11.13 6.05 -3.38
C LYS A 51 -10.38 4.87 -3.96
N VAL A 52 -10.82 3.66 -3.61
CA VAL A 52 -10.26 2.41 -4.15
C VAL A 52 -10.77 2.22 -5.58
N ILE A 53 -9.84 2.09 -6.54
CA ILE A 53 -10.18 1.89 -7.95
C ILE A 53 -10.07 0.42 -8.32
N ALA A 54 -9.04 -0.28 -7.82
CA ALA A 54 -8.77 -1.67 -8.14
C ALA A 54 -8.02 -2.35 -7.01
N ILE A 55 -8.11 -3.68 -6.97
CA ILE A 55 -7.45 -4.52 -5.98
C ILE A 55 -6.72 -5.65 -6.71
N PHE A 56 -5.44 -5.83 -6.39
CA PHE A 56 -4.57 -6.84 -6.98
C PHE A 56 -4.08 -7.78 -5.89
N ARG A 57 -4.33 -9.09 -6.05
CA ARG A 57 -3.93 -10.10 -5.07
C ARG A 57 -2.80 -10.95 -5.62
N TYR A 58 -1.78 -11.15 -4.78
CA TYR A 58 -0.61 -11.99 -5.09
C TYR A 58 -0.22 -12.81 -3.88
N ASP A 59 0.58 -13.85 -4.08
CA ASP A 59 1.06 -14.69 -2.99
C ASP A 59 2.19 -14.02 -2.20
N SER A 60 2.94 -13.14 -2.84
CA SER A 60 4.10 -12.49 -2.23
C SER A 60 4.22 -11.02 -2.64
N PHE A 61 4.91 -10.24 -1.81
CA PHE A 61 5.25 -8.86 -2.16
C PHE A 61 6.18 -8.80 -3.37
N ASN A 62 7.06 -9.81 -3.54
CA ASN A 62 7.91 -9.88 -4.72
C ASN A 62 7.06 -9.96 -5.99
N ASP A 63 6.05 -10.83 -6.01
CA ASP A 63 5.16 -10.98 -7.16
C ASP A 63 4.38 -9.69 -7.45
N LEU A 64 3.84 -9.06 -6.41
CA LEU A 64 3.11 -7.79 -6.55
C LEU A 64 4.03 -6.68 -7.08
N MET A 65 5.20 -6.52 -6.48
CA MET A 65 6.07 -5.37 -6.77
C MET A 65 6.87 -5.51 -8.07
N THR A 66 6.95 -6.71 -8.64
CA THR A 66 7.53 -6.91 -9.97
C THR A 66 6.54 -6.72 -11.11
N GLU A 67 5.25 -6.74 -10.80
CA GLU A 67 4.19 -6.59 -11.80
C GLU A 67 3.99 -5.15 -12.27
N PHE A 68 4.32 -4.18 -11.43
CA PHE A 68 4.11 -2.76 -11.70
C PHE A 68 5.41 -1.98 -11.57
N GLN A 69 5.46 -0.80 -12.18
CA GLN A 69 6.62 0.08 -12.04
C GLN A 69 6.77 0.56 -10.60
N PRO A 70 8.01 0.60 -10.07
CA PRO A 70 8.26 0.99 -8.68
C PRO A 70 7.67 2.34 -8.27
N LEU A 71 7.64 3.29 -9.19
CA LEU A 71 7.10 4.62 -8.92
C LEU A 71 5.64 4.58 -8.46
N LEU A 72 4.85 3.64 -8.98
CA LEU A 72 3.44 3.52 -8.60
C LEU A 72 3.26 3.15 -7.13
N PHE A 73 4.24 2.47 -6.54
CA PHE A 73 4.29 2.16 -5.10
C PHE A 73 4.96 3.27 -4.28
N GLY A 74 5.48 4.30 -4.93
CA GLY A 74 6.20 5.37 -4.26
C GLY A 74 7.68 5.10 -4.06
N GLY A 75 8.25 4.10 -4.72
CA GLY A 75 9.67 3.74 -4.62
C GLY A 75 10.45 4.03 -5.90
N SER A 76 11.76 3.88 -5.83
CA SER A 76 12.66 4.08 -6.97
C SER A 76 13.07 2.76 -7.64
N SER A 77 12.97 1.64 -6.94
CA SER A 77 13.29 0.31 -7.47
C SER A 77 12.51 -0.77 -6.73
N THR A 78 12.31 -1.91 -7.39
CA THR A 78 11.69 -3.08 -6.78
C THR A 78 12.49 -3.56 -5.57
N LYS A 79 13.83 -3.55 -5.68
CA LYS A 79 14.71 -3.94 -4.58
C LYS A 79 14.51 -3.07 -3.35
N GLU A 80 14.43 -1.76 -3.52
CA GLU A 80 14.18 -0.80 -2.44
C GLU A 80 12.83 -1.06 -1.78
N LEU A 81 11.78 -1.25 -2.59
CA LEU A 81 10.43 -1.52 -2.10
C LEU A 81 10.38 -2.80 -1.27
N LEU A 82 11.03 -3.88 -1.73
CA LEU A 82 11.06 -5.14 -1.00
C LEU A 82 11.83 -5.03 0.31
N ALA A 83 12.95 -4.31 0.33
CA ALA A 83 13.69 -4.05 1.54
C ALA A 83 12.86 -3.27 2.56
N GLU A 84 12.13 -2.26 2.10
CA GLU A 84 11.27 -1.43 2.93
C GLU A 84 10.11 -2.24 3.53
N ILE A 85 9.41 -3.02 2.69
CA ILE A 85 8.25 -3.78 3.14
C ILE A 85 8.63 -4.86 4.16
N ARG A 86 9.83 -5.42 4.04
CA ARG A 86 10.31 -6.48 4.93
C ARG A 86 10.58 -5.97 6.34
N ARG A 87 10.71 -4.66 6.51
CA ARG A 87 10.83 -4.04 7.83
C ARG A 87 9.51 -4.08 8.61
N PHE A 88 8.39 -4.19 7.92
CA PHE A 88 7.06 -4.18 8.51
C PHE A 88 6.41 -5.55 8.55
N TYR A 89 6.69 -6.41 7.57
CA TYR A 89 6.00 -7.69 7.41
C TYR A 89 7.01 -8.84 7.28
N PRO A 90 7.02 -9.78 8.24
CA PRO A 90 7.85 -10.98 8.14
C PRO A 90 7.32 -11.96 7.08
N GLU A 91 8.21 -12.81 6.57
CA GLU A 91 7.88 -13.75 5.49
C GLU A 91 6.81 -14.78 5.88
N ASP A 92 6.76 -15.20 7.14
CA ASP A 92 5.75 -16.14 7.60
C ASP A 92 4.33 -15.57 7.56
N GLU A 93 4.16 -14.28 7.86
CA GLU A 93 2.87 -13.62 7.72
C GLU A 93 2.47 -13.46 6.25
N GLU A 94 3.44 -13.16 5.39
CA GLU A 94 3.22 -13.09 3.96
C GLU A 94 2.72 -14.42 3.40
N LYS A 95 3.33 -15.53 3.80
CA LYS A 95 2.90 -16.87 3.40
C LYS A 95 1.52 -17.21 3.94
N LYS A 96 1.20 -16.77 5.14
CA LYS A 96 -0.09 -17.06 5.79
C LYS A 96 -1.25 -16.33 5.12
N TYR A 97 -1.08 -15.05 4.81
CA TYR A 97 -2.18 -14.20 4.35
C TYR A 97 -2.16 -13.88 2.86
N GLY A 98 -1.00 -13.98 2.21
CA GLY A 98 -0.81 -13.40 0.90
C GLY A 98 -0.76 -11.88 0.99
N VAL A 99 -0.73 -11.21 -0.16
CA VAL A 99 -0.59 -9.76 -0.22
C VAL A 99 -1.64 -9.14 -1.12
N VAL A 100 -1.86 -7.84 -0.94
CA VAL A 100 -2.79 -7.07 -1.76
C VAL A 100 -2.16 -5.73 -2.13
N GLY A 101 -2.29 -5.37 -3.40
CA GLY A 101 -2.04 -4.02 -3.90
C GLY A 101 -3.38 -3.32 -4.04
N ILE A 102 -3.53 -2.17 -3.40
CA ILE A 102 -4.76 -1.37 -3.43
C ILE A 102 -4.49 -0.13 -4.27
N LYS A 103 -5.07 -0.08 -5.46
CA LYS A 103 -4.94 1.09 -6.34
C LYS A 103 -5.96 2.14 -5.91
N ILE A 104 -5.47 3.35 -5.69
CA ILE A 104 -6.24 4.46 -5.13
C ILE A 104 -6.13 5.71 -5.99
N VAL A 105 -7.12 6.58 -5.85
CA VAL A 105 -7.11 7.93 -6.39
C VAL A 105 -7.49 8.90 -5.28
N ARG A 106 -6.85 10.06 -5.23
CA ARG A 106 -7.26 11.13 -4.30
C ARG A 106 -8.61 11.69 -4.71
N ILE A 107 -9.34 12.10 -3.73
CA ILE A 107 -10.65 12.74 -3.95
C ILE A 107 -10.55 14.22 -3.67
#